data_beb2171faad0577433ca184a55eaddf3
#
_entry.id   beb2171faad0577433ca184a55eaddf3
#
_cell.length_a   1.000
_cell.length_b   1.000
_cell.length_c   1.000
_cell.angle_alpha   90.00
_cell.angle_beta   90.00
_cell.angle_gamma   90.00
#
_symmetry.space_group_name_H-M   'P 1'
#
loop_
_entity.id
_entity.type
_entity.pdbx_description
1 polymer ?
#
loop_
_entity_poly.entity_id
_entity_poly.type
_entity_poly.pdbx_seq_one_letter_code
_entity_poly.pdbx_strand_id
1 'polypeptide(L)'
;MNNYKTKDFSFGTQVRKSPYFDATVRWGAQGFSVYNHMYIPRDFGDPVQNFWSLVNDAILCDVAVERQVEITGPDAAQFVQLLTPRNLSECAIGQCKYVLITDENGGVLNDPVLLRLAENHFWLSLADSDILMWAKGVAVNSGLDIRLSEPDVSPLQLQGPKSGDIAKAIFGERIDDLKYYWLEEFELNGIPLIISRTGWSSELGYEIYLRDGSRGNELWNHIMEIGKPMGLVPGHTSTIRRIEGGMLSYQADMDYTINPFE
;
A
#
# COMPACT_ATOMS: atom_id res chain seq x y z
N MET A 1 5.82 -11.82 -32.01
CA MET A 1 6.64 -10.76 -31.41
C MET A 1 5.79 -9.48 -31.42
N ASN A 2 5.16 -9.12 -30.31
CA ASN A 2 4.42 -7.86 -30.23
C ASN A 2 5.44 -6.73 -30.08
N ASN A 3 5.56 -5.90 -31.12
CA ASN A 3 6.28 -4.64 -31.05
C ASN A 3 5.51 -3.68 -30.11
N TYR A 4 5.76 -3.78 -28.81
CA TYR A 4 5.42 -2.69 -27.91
C TYR A 4 6.29 -1.49 -28.31
N LYS A 5 5.72 -0.50 -28.97
CA LYS A 5 6.31 0.82 -29.04
C LYS A 5 6.33 1.34 -27.60
N THR A 6 7.49 1.26 -26.96
CA THR A 6 7.74 2.01 -25.73
C THR A 6 7.48 3.47 -26.09
N LYS A 7 6.43 4.07 -25.54
CA LYS A 7 6.31 5.52 -25.52
C LYS A 7 7.56 6.03 -24.82
N ASP A 8 8.26 6.99 -25.43
CA ASP A 8 9.42 7.62 -24.79
C ASP A 8 8.93 8.45 -23.60
N PHE A 9 8.93 7.83 -22.41
CA PHE A 9 8.65 8.54 -21.18
C PHE A 9 9.87 9.36 -20.77
N SER A 10 9.68 10.66 -20.53
CA SER A 10 10.69 11.46 -19.84
C SER A 10 10.52 11.31 -18.33
N PHE A 11 11.51 10.76 -17.67
CA PHE A 11 11.50 10.55 -16.21
C PHE A 11 12.40 11.55 -15.50
N GLY A 12 11.91 12.14 -14.41
CA GLY A 12 12.71 12.98 -13.54
C GLY A 12 13.75 12.16 -12.77
N THR A 13 14.96 12.69 -12.64
CA THR A 13 16.07 12.00 -11.95
C THR A 13 15.89 11.88 -10.43
N GLN A 14 14.97 12.65 -9.85
CA GLN A 14 14.70 12.68 -8.40
C GLN A 14 13.46 11.86 -8.02
N VAL A 15 12.80 11.22 -8.98
CA VAL A 15 11.61 10.40 -8.76
C VAL A 15 12.00 8.93 -8.87
N ARG A 16 11.68 8.15 -7.83
CA ARG A 16 12.02 6.73 -7.79
C ARG A 16 11.08 5.90 -8.66
N LYS A 17 11.58 4.80 -9.18
CA LYS A 17 10.79 3.73 -9.78
C LYS A 17 10.49 2.69 -8.71
N SER A 18 9.30 2.11 -8.77
CA SER A 18 8.95 0.95 -7.95
C SER A 18 9.70 -0.31 -8.38
N PRO A 19 9.80 -1.35 -7.56
CA PRO A 19 10.30 -2.66 -7.95
C PRO A 19 9.49 -3.32 -9.08
N TYR A 20 8.27 -2.87 -9.30
CA TYR A 20 7.33 -3.38 -10.31
C TYR A 20 7.31 -2.55 -11.60
N PHE A 21 7.99 -1.41 -11.63
CA PHE A 21 7.89 -0.43 -12.71
C PHE A 21 8.07 -1.05 -14.10
N ASP A 22 9.13 -1.84 -14.32
CA ASP A 22 9.40 -2.45 -15.63
C ASP A 22 8.35 -3.52 -16.00
N ALA A 23 7.80 -4.22 -15.01
CA ALA A 23 6.71 -5.16 -15.20
C ALA A 23 5.42 -4.40 -15.59
N THR A 24 5.05 -3.34 -14.89
CA THR A 24 3.85 -2.54 -15.23
C THR A 24 3.91 -2.00 -16.66
N VAL A 25 5.08 -1.52 -17.11
CA VAL A 25 5.29 -1.08 -18.50
C VAL A 25 5.09 -2.24 -19.49
N ARG A 26 5.67 -3.41 -19.22
CA ARG A 26 5.47 -4.61 -20.07
C ARG A 26 4.02 -5.07 -20.12
N TRP A 27 3.27 -4.89 -19.04
CA TRP A 27 1.84 -5.21 -18.93
C TRP A 27 0.92 -4.10 -19.39
N GLY A 28 1.46 -3.01 -19.99
CA GLY A 28 0.69 -2.02 -20.73
C GLY A 28 0.47 -0.69 -20.05
N ALA A 29 1.20 -0.36 -18.98
CA ALA A 29 1.16 0.98 -18.40
C ALA A 29 1.55 2.02 -19.44
N GLN A 30 0.70 3.04 -19.64
CA GLN A 30 0.84 4.09 -20.65
C GLN A 30 1.06 5.47 -20.05
N GLY A 31 0.79 5.65 -18.77
CA GLY A 31 0.95 6.91 -18.06
C GLY A 31 1.26 6.72 -16.58
N PHE A 32 2.01 7.67 -16.04
CA PHE A 32 2.43 7.67 -14.63
C PHE A 32 2.18 9.05 -14.03
N SER A 33 1.86 9.08 -12.75
CA SER A 33 1.96 10.27 -11.91
C SER A 33 3.02 10.07 -10.83
N VAL A 34 3.22 11.08 -10.00
CA VAL A 34 4.15 11.03 -8.86
C VAL A 34 3.35 11.04 -7.57
N TYR A 35 3.74 10.20 -6.64
CA TYR A 35 3.17 10.11 -5.31
C TYR A 35 4.30 9.65 -4.36
N ASN A 36 4.48 10.30 -3.22
CA ASN A 36 5.59 10.03 -2.30
C ASN A 36 6.97 9.93 -2.97
N HIS A 37 7.26 10.84 -3.93
CA HIS A 37 8.52 10.87 -4.71
C HIS A 37 8.79 9.61 -5.54
N MET A 38 7.74 8.84 -5.88
CA MET A 38 7.82 7.65 -6.74
C MET A 38 6.80 7.71 -7.87
N TYR A 39 7.12 7.04 -8.99
CA TYR A 39 6.17 6.86 -10.08
C TYR A 39 5.11 5.84 -9.73
N ILE A 40 3.83 6.19 -9.93
CA ILE A 40 2.67 5.31 -9.83
C ILE A 40 1.97 5.21 -11.18
N PRO A 41 1.66 4.00 -11.69
CA PRO A 41 0.86 3.85 -12.90
C PRO A 41 -0.53 4.49 -12.73
N ARG A 42 -0.99 5.19 -13.76
CA ARG A 42 -2.31 5.85 -13.78
C ARG A 42 -3.12 5.56 -15.03
N ASP A 43 -2.53 4.83 -15.99
CA ASP A 43 -3.16 4.57 -17.26
C ASP A 43 -2.71 3.22 -17.82
N PHE A 44 -3.66 2.34 -18.07
CA PHE A 44 -3.49 1.06 -18.78
C PHE A 44 -4.34 0.98 -20.05
N GLY A 45 -4.72 2.15 -20.61
CA GLY A 45 -5.41 2.30 -21.89
C GLY A 45 -6.85 2.72 -21.73
N ASP A 46 -7.78 1.82 -21.42
CA ASP A 46 -9.20 2.14 -21.26
C ASP A 46 -9.59 2.32 -19.79
N PRO A 47 -9.81 3.55 -19.31
CA PRO A 47 -10.14 3.79 -17.90
C PRO A 47 -11.54 3.28 -17.53
N VAL A 48 -12.47 3.21 -18.47
CA VAL A 48 -13.83 2.69 -18.24
C VAL A 48 -13.78 1.18 -18.05
N GLN A 49 -13.04 0.48 -18.92
CA GLN A 49 -12.84 -0.95 -18.77
C GLN A 49 -12.09 -1.27 -17.47
N ASN A 50 -11.07 -0.49 -17.11
CA ASN A 50 -10.31 -0.68 -15.88
C ASN A 50 -11.18 -0.54 -14.63
N PHE A 51 -12.08 0.48 -14.61
CA PHE A 51 -13.07 0.65 -13.55
C PHE A 51 -14.01 -0.56 -13.45
N TRP A 52 -14.58 -1.02 -14.56
CA TRP A 52 -15.50 -2.17 -14.54
C TRP A 52 -14.80 -3.49 -14.23
N SER A 53 -13.51 -3.63 -14.56
CA SER A 53 -12.71 -4.78 -14.11
C SER A 53 -12.52 -4.80 -12.59
N LEU A 54 -12.32 -3.63 -11.97
CA LEU A 54 -12.27 -3.51 -10.50
C LEU A 54 -13.60 -3.94 -9.85
N VAL A 55 -14.74 -3.51 -10.43
CA VAL A 55 -16.08 -3.75 -9.84
C VAL A 55 -16.60 -5.17 -10.08
N ASN A 56 -16.27 -5.79 -11.22
CA ASN A 56 -16.85 -7.06 -11.63
C ASN A 56 -15.86 -8.25 -11.58
N ASP A 57 -14.56 -7.97 -11.63
CA ASP A 57 -13.51 -9.00 -11.72
C ASP A 57 -12.42 -8.77 -10.64
N ALA A 58 -11.22 -8.45 -11.06
CA ALA A 58 -10.12 -8.03 -10.18
C ALA A 58 -9.05 -7.24 -10.95
N ILE A 59 -8.37 -6.34 -10.24
CA ILE A 59 -7.21 -5.61 -10.75
C ILE A 59 -6.00 -5.81 -9.83
N LEU A 60 -4.79 -5.73 -10.41
CA LEU A 60 -3.53 -5.63 -9.68
C LEU A 60 -2.95 -4.25 -9.86
N CYS A 61 -2.74 -3.53 -8.75
CA CYS A 61 -2.19 -2.17 -8.73
C CYS A 61 -0.78 -2.17 -8.13
N ASP A 62 0.15 -1.47 -8.78
CA ASP A 62 1.41 -1.07 -8.17
C ASP A 62 1.16 0.13 -7.26
N VAL A 63 1.19 -0.09 -5.96
CA VAL A 63 1.04 0.94 -4.92
C VAL A 63 2.29 1.04 -4.04
N ALA A 64 3.46 0.67 -4.55
CA ALA A 64 4.74 0.82 -3.84
C ALA A 64 5.05 2.26 -3.42
N VAL A 65 4.34 3.21 -3.99
CA VAL A 65 4.34 4.63 -3.58
C VAL A 65 3.82 4.85 -2.15
N GLU A 66 3.07 3.90 -1.58
CA GLU A 66 2.71 3.84 -0.17
C GLU A 66 3.92 3.38 0.64
N ARG A 67 4.93 4.24 0.68
CA ARG A 67 6.20 3.96 1.38
C ARG A 67 5.93 3.63 2.84
N GLN A 68 6.70 2.69 3.37
CA GLN A 68 6.55 2.29 4.76
C GLN A 68 7.44 3.14 5.67
N VAL A 69 6.90 3.59 6.79
CA VAL A 69 7.72 4.02 7.94
C VAL A 69 7.77 2.86 8.92
N GLU A 70 8.96 2.31 9.13
CA GLU A 70 9.21 1.27 10.09
C GLU A 70 9.60 1.86 11.44
N ILE A 71 8.94 1.39 12.49
CA ILE A 71 9.15 1.80 13.87
C ILE A 71 9.44 0.57 14.71
N THR A 72 10.65 0.48 15.25
CA THR A 72 11.10 -0.65 16.09
C THR A 72 11.78 -0.16 17.36
N GLY A 73 11.90 -1.02 18.35
CA GLY A 73 12.58 -0.73 19.61
C GLY A 73 11.69 -0.96 20.82
N PRO A 74 12.26 -0.99 22.02
CA PRO A 74 11.53 -1.26 23.26
C PRO A 74 10.30 -0.38 23.47
N ASP A 75 10.39 0.89 23.04
CA ASP A 75 9.34 1.90 23.24
C ASP A 75 8.52 2.16 21.97
N ALA A 76 8.60 1.30 20.94
CA ALA A 76 7.94 1.52 19.67
C ALA A 76 6.43 1.67 19.79
N ALA A 77 5.76 0.86 20.63
CA ALA A 77 4.32 0.96 20.83
C ALA A 77 3.91 2.30 21.47
N GLN A 78 4.70 2.79 22.45
CA GLN A 78 4.49 4.11 23.06
C GLN A 78 4.71 5.23 22.06
N PHE A 79 5.76 5.12 21.22
CA PHE A 79 6.06 6.12 20.20
C PHE A 79 4.98 6.22 19.14
N VAL A 80 4.49 5.08 18.63
CA VAL A 80 3.40 5.07 17.64
C VAL A 80 2.15 5.74 18.22
N GLN A 81 1.85 5.53 19.53
CA GLN A 81 0.72 6.18 20.19
C GLN A 81 0.87 7.71 20.28
N LEU A 82 2.11 8.24 20.29
CA LEU A 82 2.33 9.72 20.27
C LEU A 82 2.00 10.33 18.90
N LEU A 83 2.06 9.56 17.83
CA LEU A 83 1.85 10.07 16.48
C LEU A 83 0.37 10.16 16.08
N THR A 84 -0.53 9.48 16.82
CA THR A 84 -1.94 9.37 16.44
C THR A 84 -2.89 9.58 17.62
N PRO A 85 -4.01 10.29 17.44
CA PRO A 85 -5.05 10.40 18.47
C PRO A 85 -5.84 9.10 18.66
N ARG A 86 -5.73 8.13 17.73
CA ARG A 86 -6.42 6.85 17.87
C ARG A 86 -5.80 6.01 18.98
N ASN A 87 -6.64 5.53 19.91
CA ASN A 87 -6.18 4.59 20.94
C ASN A 87 -5.77 3.24 20.30
N LEU A 88 -4.51 2.85 20.50
CA LEU A 88 -3.91 1.62 19.96
C LEU A 88 -3.73 0.52 21.01
N SER A 89 -4.16 0.72 22.26
CA SER A 89 -3.99 -0.26 23.35
C SER A 89 -4.56 -1.64 23.01
N GLU A 90 -5.68 -1.67 22.26
CA GLU A 90 -6.35 -2.90 21.82
C GLU A 90 -5.92 -3.39 20.42
N CYS A 91 -4.89 -2.78 19.82
CA CYS A 91 -4.36 -3.26 18.54
C CYS A 91 -3.53 -4.51 18.78
N ALA A 92 -3.99 -5.67 18.36
CA ALA A 92 -3.28 -6.94 18.52
C ALA A 92 -2.09 -7.08 17.55
N ILE A 93 -1.11 -7.95 17.88
CA ILE A 93 -0.08 -8.37 16.91
C ILE A 93 -0.78 -9.06 15.74
N GLY A 94 -0.35 -8.75 14.51
CA GLY A 94 -1.02 -9.22 13.29
C GLY A 94 -2.26 -8.39 12.90
N GLN A 95 -2.60 -7.33 13.63
CA GLN A 95 -3.73 -6.47 13.31
C GLN A 95 -3.29 -5.18 12.62
N CYS A 96 -4.10 -4.72 11.65
CA CYS A 96 -3.97 -3.42 11.00
C CYS A 96 -4.97 -2.43 11.59
N LYS A 97 -4.67 -1.13 11.54
CA LYS A 97 -5.56 -0.04 11.91
C LYS A 97 -5.40 1.12 10.93
N TYR A 98 -6.51 1.67 10.44
CA TYR A 98 -6.48 3.00 9.82
C TYR A 98 -6.27 4.04 10.92
N VAL A 99 -5.27 4.88 10.78
CA VAL A 99 -4.93 5.92 11.77
C VAL A 99 -4.74 7.26 11.08
N LEU A 100 -4.92 8.35 11.82
CA LEU A 100 -4.54 9.69 11.39
C LEU A 100 -3.28 10.08 12.13
N ILE A 101 -2.27 10.57 11.42
CA ILE A 101 -1.09 11.20 12.01
C ILE A 101 -1.36 12.68 12.09
N THR A 102 -1.17 13.28 13.27
CA THR A 102 -1.45 14.70 13.50
C THR A 102 -0.21 15.46 13.94
N ASP A 103 -0.24 16.77 13.70
CA ASP A 103 0.71 17.72 14.27
C ASP A 103 0.33 18.09 15.74
N GLU A 104 1.09 19.02 16.33
CA GLU A 104 0.89 19.48 17.71
C GLU A 104 -0.41 20.29 17.92
N ASN A 105 -1.06 20.73 16.84
CA ASN A 105 -2.34 21.45 16.87
C ASN A 105 -3.52 20.55 16.53
N GLY A 106 -3.25 19.27 16.19
CA GLY A 106 -4.25 18.30 15.76
C GLY A 106 -4.52 18.31 14.25
N GLY A 107 -3.78 19.07 13.45
CA GLY A 107 -3.88 19.07 11.99
C GLY A 107 -3.44 17.74 11.40
N VAL A 108 -4.19 17.21 10.43
CA VAL A 108 -3.90 15.90 9.83
C VAL A 108 -2.71 15.99 8.86
N LEU A 109 -1.67 15.22 9.11
CA LEU A 109 -0.46 15.13 8.29
C LEU A 109 -0.43 13.94 7.35
N ASN A 110 -1.16 12.89 7.66
CA ASN A 110 -1.29 11.66 6.87
C ASN A 110 -2.39 10.75 7.43
N ASP A 111 -2.86 9.80 6.62
CA ASP A 111 -3.89 8.82 7.00
C ASP A 111 -3.46 7.37 6.74
N PRO A 112 -2.33 6.91 7.30
CA PRO A 112 -1.78 5.61 6.96
C PRO A 112 -2.61 4.44 7.49
N VAL A 113 -2.40 3.27 6.88
CA VAL A 113 -2.68 2.00 7.54
C VAL A 113 -1.48 1.65 8.41
N LEU A 114 -1.72 1.51 9.71
CA LEU A 114 -0.77 0.97 10.66
C LEU A 114 -0.85 -0.56 10.63
N LEU A 115 0.31 -1.21 10.53
CA LEU A 115 0.47 -2.66 10.61
C LEU A 115 1.28 -2.99 11.88
N ARG A 116 0.72 -3.77 12.82
CA ARG A 116 1.43 -4.26 13.99
C ARG A 116 2.03 -5.63 13.71
N LEU A 117 3.33 -5.70 13.39
CA LEU A 117 4.01 -6.92 13.00
C LEU A 117 4.43 -7.77 14.21
N ALA A 118 4.84 -7.10 15.29
CA ALA A 118 5.23 -7.72 16.54
C ALA A 118 4.93 -6.78 17.72
N GLU A 119 5.29 -7.18 18.94
CA GLU A 119 5.09 -6.37 20.14
C GLU A 119 5.65 -4.95 19.98
N ASN A 120 6.88 -4.85 19.46
CA ASN A 120 7.63 -3.61 19.30
C ASN A 120 8.09 -3.38 17.87
N HIS A 121 7.24 -3.77 16.88
CA HIS A 121 7.53 -3.61 15.48
C HIS A 121 6.27 -3.20 14.72
N PHE A 122 6.32 -2.03 14.11
CA PHE A 122 5.18 -1.43 13.39
C PHE A 122 5.62 -0.90 12.04
N TRP A 123 4.70 -0.96 11.06
CA TRP A 123 4.80 -0.18 9.83
C TRP A 123 3.63 0.79 9.74
N LEU A 124 3.90 1.95 9.13
CA LEU A 124 2.89 2.89 8.65
C LEU A 124 2.96 2.88 7.12
N SER A 125 1.90 2.42 6.45
CA SER A 125 1.74 2.46 5.00
C SER A 125 1.15 3.79 4.62
N LEU A 126 1.93 4.67 3.97
CA LEU A 126 1.69 6.11 3.92
C LEU A 126 0.84 6.55 2.74
N ALA A 127 -0.01 7.57 2.97
CA ALA A 127 -0.42 8.50 1.93
C ALA A 127 0.70 9.49 1.57
N ASP A 128 0.44 10.45 0.67
CA ASP A 128 1.45 11.33 0.07
C ASP A 128 1.93 12.43 1.02
N SER A 129 2.79 12.10 1.98
CA SER A 129 3.57 13.07 2.77
C SER A 129 4.78 12.43 3.45
N ASP A 130 5.78 13.27 3.85
CA ASP A 130 7.06 12.83 4.42
C ASP A 130 6.98 12.50 5.93
N ILE A 131 6.13 11.56 6.31
CA ILE A 131 5.91 11.16 7.71
C ILE A 131 7.17 10.61 8.38
N LEU A 132 8.10 10.00 7.65
CA LEU A 132 9.38 9.58 8.24
C LEU A 132 10.14 10.78 8.84
N MET A 133 10.11 11.94 8.16
CA MET A 133 10.79 13.14 8.66
C MET A 133 10.06 13.73 9.88
N TRP A 134 8.73 13.74 9.86
CA TRP A 134 7.92 14.12 11.02
C TRP A 134 8.19 13.22 12.22
N ALA A 135 8.13 11.90 12.04
CA ALA A 135 8.40 10.92 13.08
C ALA A 135 9.81 11.09 13.68
N LYS A 136 10.84 11.32 12.84
CA LYS A 136 12.19 11.64 13.30
C LYS A 136 12.23 12.92 14.12
N GLY A 137 11.51 13.97 13.70
CA GLY A 137 11.40 15.22 14.45
C GLY A 137 10.78 15.02 15.83
N VAL A 138 9.67 14.28 15.92
CA VAL A 138 9.02 13.93 17.20
C VAL A 138 9.95 13.09 18.08
N ALA A 139 10.69 12.15 17.50
CA ALA A 139 11.60 11.26 18.22
C ALA A 139 12.74 11.99 18.93
N VAL A 140 13.25 13.11 18.37
CA VAL A 140 14.42 13.86 18.93
C VAL A 140 14.26 14.19 20.42
N ASN A 141 13.08 14.55 20.84
CA ASN A 141 12.83 14.97 22.23
C ASN A 141 11.91 14.02 22.98
N SER A 142 11.58 12.85 22.43
CA SER A 142 10.65 11.91 23.07
C SER A 142 11.26 11.17 24.27
N GLY A 143 12.58 11.02 24.31
CA GLY A 143 13.27 10.23 25.31
C GLY A 143 13.05 8.71 25.17
N LEU A 144 12.43 8.25 24.07
CA LEU A 144 12.09 6.84 23.82
C LEU A 144 13.19 6.12 23.06
N ASP A 145 13.43 4.85 23.42
CA ASP A 145 14.38 3.98 22.73
C ASP A 145 13.72 3.30 21.51
N ILE A 146 13.83 3.99 20.37
CA ILE A 146 13.23 3.57 19.11
C ILE A 146 14.21 3.71 17.94
N ARG A 147 13.90 3.00 16.87
CA ARG A 147 14.55 3.13 15.55
C ARG A 147 13.48 3.43 14.51
N LEU A 148 13.78 4.39 13.64
CA LEU A 148 12.93 4.81 12.53
C LEU A 148 13.66 4.62 11.21
N SER A 149 13.06 3.89 10.28
CA SER A 149 13.63 3.63 8.96
C SER A 149 12.55 3.57 7.89
N GLU A 150 12.97 3.64 6.63
CA GLU A 150 12.19 3.19 5.48
C GLU A 150 12.75 1.81 5.10
N PRO A 151 11.98 0.73 5.31
CA PRO A 151 12.42 -0.62 4.97
C PRO A 151 12.34 -0.87 3.46
N ASP A 152 13.04 -1.91 2.95
CA ASP A 152 12.83 -2.41 1.59
C ASP A 152 11.51 -3.20 1.53
N VAL A 153 10.41 -2.47 1.51
CA VAL A 153 9.05 -3.02 1.47
C VAL A 153 8.23 -2.26 0.43
N SER A 154 7.57 -3.01 -0.44
CA SER A 154 6.81 -2.44 -1.55
C SER A 154 5.45 -3.15 -1.68
N PRO A 155 4.32 -2.46 -1.43
CA PRO A 155 3.00 -3.06 -1.55
C PRO A 155 2.49 -3.13 -2.99
N LEU A 156 1.72 -4.19 -3.27
CA LEU A 156 0.77 -4.31 -4.37
C LEU A 156 -0.64 -4.38 -3.80
N GLN A 157 -1.64 -3.89 -4.54
CA GLN A 157 -3.04 -4.11 -4.22
C GLN A 157 -3.68 -5.07 -5.24
N LEU A 158 -4.20 -6.21 -4.76
CA LEU A 158 -5.05 -7.13 -5.49
C LEU A 158 -6.50 -6.88 -5.04
N GLN A 159 -7.31 -6.24 -5.87
CA GLN A 159 -8.62 -5.71 -5.49
C GLN A 159 -9.70 -6.13 -6.48
N GLY A 160 -10.90 -6.37 -5.99
CA GLY A 160 -12.09 -6.73 -6.77
C GLY A 160 -12.76 -8.00 -6.26
N PRO A 161 -14.01 -8.29 -6.67
CA PRO A 161 -14.80 -9.42 -6.16
C PRO A 161 -14.14 -10.79 -6.38
N LYS A 162 -13.31 -10.96 -7.42
CA LYS A 162 -12.57 -12.20 -7.68
C LYS A 162 -11.20 -12.27 -6.99
N SER A 163 -10.81 -11.24 -6.25
CA SER A 163 -9.49 -11.19 -5.59
C SER A 163 -9.28 -12.34 -4.60
N GLY A 164 -10.33 -12.80 -3.92
CA GLY A 164 -10.25 -13.94 -2.99
C GLY A 164 -9.87 -15.24 -3.70
N ASP A 165 -10.57 -15.59 -4.78
CA ASP A 165 -10.27 -16.80 -5.56
C ASP A 165 -8.88 -16.76 -6.17
N ILE A 166 -8.48 -15.58 -6.67
CA ILE A 166 -7.13 -15.37 -7.24
C ILE A 166 -6.07 -15.49 -6.15
N ALA A 167 -6.26 -14.83 -5.00
CA ALA A 167 -5.33 -14.93 -3.88
C ALA A 167 -5.20 -16.38 -3.38
N LYS A 168 -6.31 -17.13 -3.31
CA LYS A 168 -6.31 -18.54 -2.97
C LYS A 168 -5.53 -19.39 -3.98
N ALA A 169 -5.67 -19.12 -5.27
CA ALA A 169 -4.93 -19.83 -6.31
C ALA A 169 -3.41 -19.58 -6.23
N ILE A 170 -3.00 -18.40 -5.72
CA ILE A 170 -1.59 -17.99 -5.61
C ILE A 170 -0.98 -18.45 -4.28
N PHE A 171 -1.67 -18.19 -3.15
CA PHE A 171 -1.13 -18.33 -1.79
C PHE A 171 -1.68 -19.55 -1.03
N GLY A 172 -2.60 -20.30 -1.64
CA GLY A 172 -3.25 -21.47 -1.04
C GLY A 172 -4.44 -21.11 -0.13
N GLU A 173 -5.07 -22.15 0.43
CA GLU A 173 -6.31 -22.02 1.21
C GLU A 173 -6.18 -21.17 2.49
N ARG A 174 -4.97 -21.07 3.04
CA ARG A 174 -4.70 -20.28 4.25
C ARG A 174 -5.10 -18.81 4.13
N ILE A 175 -5.13 -18.26 2.90
CA ILE A 175 -5.54 -16.86 2.67
C ILE A 175 -7.00 -16.60 3.03
N ASP A 176 -7.86 -17.62 2.99
CA ASP A 176 -9.28 -17.51 3.32
C ASP A 176 -9.51 -17.20 4.81
N ASP A 177 -8.58 -17.59 5.69
CA ASP A 177 -8.64 -17.36 7.13
C ASP A 177 -8.23 -15.94 7.53
N LEU A 178 -7.61 -15.19 6.60
CA LEU A 178 -7.12 -13.83 6.85
C LEU A 178 -8.30 -12.87 7.02
N LYS A 179 -8.47 -12.36 8.24
CA LYS A 179 -9.59 -11.47 8.59
C LYS A 179 -9.37 -10.05 8.07
N TYR A 180 -10.46 -9.34 7.85
CA TYR A 180 -10.41 -7.91 7.47
C TYR A 180 -9.63 -7.08 8.50
N TYR A 181 -8.69 -6.26 8.04
CA TYR A 181 -7.71 -5.50 8.84
C TYR A 181 -6.80 -6.39 9.70
N TRP A 182 -6.45 -7.58 9.18
CA TRP A 182 -5.41 -8.45 9.74
C TRP A 182 -4.34 -8.71 8.69
N LEU A 183 -3.17 -9.10 9.13
CA LEU A 183 -2.01 -9.44 8.31
C LEU A 183 -1.40 -10.78 8.75
N GLU A 184 -0.76 -11.44 7.81
CA GLU A 184 0.04 -12.65 8.06
C GLU A 184 1.29 -12.67 7.17
N GLU A 185 2.29 -13.42 7.61
CA GLU A 185 3.49 -13.69 6.79
C GLU A 185 3.21 -14.82 5.80
N PHE A 186 3.63 -14.59 4.56
CA PHE A 186 3.56 -15.55 3.46
C PHE A 186 4.91 -15.65 2.76
N GLU A 187 5.10 -16.72 2.01
CA GLU A 187 6.20 -16.90 1.09
C GLU A 187 5.67 -17.39 -0.24
N LEU A 188 6.17 -16.84 -1.35
CA LEU A 188 5.84 -17.27 -2.68
C LEU A 188 7.12 -17.54 -3.47
N ASN A 189 7.45 -18.81 -3.73
CA ASN A 189 8.68 -19.21 -4.45
C ASN A 189 9.96 -18.62 -3.83
N GLY A 190 10.06 -18.60 -2.49
CA GLY A 190 11.18 -18.01 -1.76
C GLY A 190 11.14 -16.47 -1.71
N ILE A 191 10.04 -15.84 -2.12
CA ILE A 191 9.83 -14.39 -1.99
C ILE A 191 9.15 -14.13 -0.64
N PRO A 192 9.77 -13.40 0.29
CA PRO A 192 9.16 -13.11 1.59
C PRO A 192 8.11 -12.01 1.45
N LEU A 193 6.90 -12.29 1.96
CA LEU A 193 5.74 -11.41 1.86
C LEU A 193 5.07 -11.21 3.22
N ILE A 194 4.44 -10.07 3.40
CA ILE A 194 3.33 -9.89 4.33
C ILE A 194 2.09 -9.62 3.50
N ILE A 195 0.99 -10.25 3.84
CA ILE A 195 -0.29 -9.99 3.18
C ILE A 195 -1.27 -9.51 4.24
N SER A 196 -1.93 -8.39 3.96
CA SER A 196 -3.04 -7.90 4.76
C SER A 196 -4.35 -7.94 3.96
N ARG A 197 -5.47 -8.15 4.67
CA ARG A 197 -6.78 -8.00 4.07
C ARG A 197 -7.26 -6.57 4.24
N THR A 198 -6.66 -5.68 3.47
CA THR A 198 -6.88 -4.24 3.40
C THR A 198 -6.96 -3.79 1.94
N GLY A 199 -7.25 -2.52 1.71
CA GLY A 199 -7.29 -1.91 0.39
C GLY A 199 -8.03 -0.58 0.39
N TRP A 200 -7.91 0.15 -0.72
CA TRP A 200 -8.50 1.48 -0.90
C TRP A 200 -9.45 1.53 -2.09
N SER A 201 -10.28 0.49 -2.26
CA SER A 201 -11.14 0.30 -3.43
C SER A 201 -12.62 0.07 -3.10
N SER A 202 -12.98 -0.09 -1.82
CA SER A 202 -14.31 -0.55 -1.38
C SER A 202 -14.73 -1.91 -1.93
N GLU A 203 -13.80 -2.65 -2.51
CA GLU A 203 -13.97 -4.04 -2.94
C GLU A 203 -13.25 -4.99 -1.98
N LEU A 204 -13.57 -6.28 -2.09
CA LEU A 204 -12.75 -7.32 -1.48
C LEU A 204 -11.33 -7.19 -2.03
N GLY A 205 -10.32 -7.29 -1.14
CA GLY A 205 -8.96 -7.21 -1.60
C GLY A 205 -7.92 -7.46 -0.55
N TYR A 206 -6.69 -7.52 -1.05
CA TYR A 206 -5.48 -7.77 -0.29
C TYR A 206 -4.40 -6.78 -0.67
N GLU A 207 -3.58 -6.39 0.30
CA GLU A 207 -2.33 -5.69 0.08
C GLU A 207 -1.18 -6.66 0.33
N ILE A 208 -0.28 -6.79 -0.64
CA ILE A 208 0.81 -7.75 -0.69
C ILE A 208 2.11 -6.96 -0.57
N TYR A 209 2.71 -6.98 0.61
CA TYR A 209 3.94 -6.26 0.94
C TYR A 209 5.16 -7.13 0.61
N LEU A 210 5.82 -6.84 -0.50
CA LEU A 210 7.09 -7.46 -0.88
C LEU A 210 8.21 -6.98 0.03
N ARG A 211 8.98 -7.92 0.62
CA ARG A 211 10.10 -7.63 1.54
C ARG A 211 11.48 -7.82 0.91
N ASP A 212 11.52 -7.87 -0.42
CA ASP A 212 12.76 -7.96 -1.22
C ASP A 212 12.49 -7.29 -2.58
N GLY A 213 12.82 -6.01 -2.68
CA GLY A 213 12.56 -5.20 -3.88
C GLY A 213 13.25 -5.75 -5.14
N SER A 214 14.32 -6.54 -5.02
CA SER A 214 14.98 -7.18 -6.17
C SER A 214 14.08 -8.18 -6.92
N ARG A 215 13.05 -8.70 -6.24
CA ARG A 215 12.11 -9.71 -6.75
C ARG A 215 10.79 -9.11 -7.27
N GLY A 216 10.65 -7.78 -7.34
CA GLY A 216 9.38 -7.12 -7.69
C GLY A 216 8.81 -7.53 -9.05
N ASN A 217 9.63 -7.51 -10.11
CA ASN A 217 9.19 -7.92 -11.43
C ASN A 217 8.73 -9.39 -11.48
N GLU A 218 9.38 -10.26 -10.72
CA GLU A 218 9.05 -11.67 -10.61
C GLU A 218 7.70 -11.85 -9.92
N LEU A 219 7.49 -11.20 -8.78
CA LEU A 219 6.23 -11.25 -8.04
C LEU A 219 5.06 -10.76 -8.89
N TRP A 220 5.20 -9.60 -9.53
CA TRP A 220 4.17 -9.06 -10.42
C TRP A 220 3.78 -10.05 -11.52
N ASN A 221 4.79 -10.56 -12.27
CA ASN A 221 4.53 -11.48 -13.36
C ASN A 221 3.84 -12.75 -12.86
N HIS A 222 4.28 -13.31 -11.74
CA HIS A 222 3.70 -14.55 -11.20
C HIS A 222 2.22 -14.36 -10.83
N ILE A 223 1.88 -13.25 -10.14
CA ILE A 223 0.49 -12.93 -9.80
C ILE A 223 -0.36 -12.76 -11.08
N MET A 224 0.15 -11.99 -12.04
CA MET A 224 -0.57 -11.72 -13.28
C MET A 224 -0.75 -12.97 -14.16
N GLU A 225 0.24 -13.85 -14.24
CA GLU A 225 0.17 -15.09 -15.03
C GLU A 225 -0.88 -16.05 -14.48
N ILE A 226 -0.98 -16.19 -13.15
CA ILE A 226 -2.00 -17.02 -12.50
C ILE A 226 -3.38 -16.34 -12.58
N GLY A 227 -3.45 -15.06 -12.30
CA GLY A 227 -4.72 -14.34 -12.20
C GLY A 227 -5.38 -14.01 -13.52
N LYS A 228 -4.61 -13.81 -14.61
CA LYS A 228 -5.15 -13.42 -15.92
C LYS A 228 -6.22 -14.36 -16.47
N PRO A 229 -6.06 -15.71 -16.42
CA PRO A 229 -7.13 -16.64 -16.83
C PRO A 229 -8.41 -16.53 -15.98
N MET A 230 -8.29 -15.96 -14.77
CA MET A 230 -9.40 -15.76 -13.82
C MET A 230 -10.04 -14.38 -13.94
N GLY A 231 -9.55 -13.53 -14.86
CA GLY A 231 -10.07 -12.19 -15.09
C GLY A 231 -9.25 -11.06 -14.46
N LEU A 232 -8.06 -11.35 -13.89
CA LEU A 232 -7.18 -10.32 -13.38
C LEU A 232 -6.59 -9.48 -14.51
N VAL A 233 -6.65 -8.16 -14.37
CA VAL A 233 -5.99 -7.22 -15.27
C VAL A 233 -5.10 -6.26 -14.48
N PRO A 234 -4.05 -5.70 -15.10
CA PRO A 234 -3.32 -4.61 -14.47
C PRO A 234 -4.22 -3.38 -14.35
N GLY A 235 -4.09 -2.65 -13.25
CA GLY A 235 -4.94 -1.51 -12.98
C GLY A 235 -4.24 -0.44 -12.14
N HIS A 236 -5.01 0.56 -11.79
CA HIS A 236 -4.60 1.65 -10.90
C HIS A 236 -5.70 1.95 -9.89
N THR A 237 -5.34 2.64 -8.79
CA THR A 237 -6.30 3.07 -7.76
C THR A 237 -7.41 3.95 -8.36
N SER A 238 -8.66 3.69 -7.96
CA SER A 238 -9.85 4.39 -8.48
C SER A 238 -10.39 5.40 -7.48
N THR A 239 -10.24 6.69 -7.79
CA THR A 239 -10.84 7.78 -7.00
C THR A 239 -12.38 7.71 -7.00
N ILE A 240 -13.01 7.33 -8.11
CA ILE A 240 -14.46 7.18 -8.19
C ILE A 240 -14.92 6.11 -7.21
N ARG A 241 -14.28 4.93 -7.22
CA ARG A 241 -14.70 3.80 -6.41
C ARG A 241 -14.52 4.04 -4.91
N ARG A 242 -13.40 4.69 -4.51
CA ARG A 242 -13.21 5.06 -3.10
C ARG A 242 -14.28 6.03 -2.60
N ILE A 243 -14.70 7.02 -3.44
CA ILE A 243 -15.77 7.99 -3.09
C ILE A 243 -17.10 7.27 -2.95
N GLU A 244 -17.45 6.36 -3.87
CA GLU A 244 -18.68 5.55 -3.76
C GLU A 244 -18.73 4.75 -2.45
N GLY A 245 -17.57 4.27 -1.98
CA GLY A 245 -17.45 3.55 -0.71
C GLY A 245 -17.29 4.42 0.53
N GLY A 246 -17.25 5.75 0.38
CA GLY A 246 -17.07 6.67 1.49
C GLY A 246 -15.67 6.65 2.13
N MET A 247 -14.65 6.21 1.37
CA MET A 247 -13.27 6.19 1.85
C MET A 247 -12.60 7.55 1.67
N LEU A 248 -11.96 8.04 2.73
CA LEU A 248 -11.23 9.30 2.72
C LEU A 248 -9.87 9.16 2.01
N SER A 249 -9.31 10.31 1.63
CA SER A 249 -8.00 10.43 1.01
C SER A 249 -7.29 11.67 1.50
N TYR A 250 -6.10 11.52 2.05
CA TYR A 250 -5.24 12.63 2.39
C TYR A 250 -4.99 13.54 1.17
N GLN A 251 -4.93 14.84 1.41
CA GLN A 251 -4.84 15.94 0.42
C GLN A 251 -6.11 16.16 -0.42
N ALA A 252 -6.99 15.18 -0.58
CA ALA A 252 -8.24 15.38 -1.31
C ALA A 252 -9.41 15.76 -0.40
N ASP A 253 -9.50 15.12 0.77
CA ASP A 253 -10.60 15.29 1.72
C ASP A 253 -10.14 15.88 3.06
N MET A 254 -8.85 15.82 3.36
CA MET A 254 -8.25 16.33 4.60
C MET A 254 -6.79 16.73 4.40
N ASP A 255 -6.34 17.69 5.19
CA ASP A 255 -4.96 18.15 5.27
C ASP A 255 -4.67 18.72 6.68
N TYR A 256 -3.53 19.38 6.85
CA TYR A 256 -3.11 19.96 8.15
C TYR A 256 -4.02 21.09 8.67
N THR A 257 -4.97 21.58 7.88
CA THR A 257 -5.93 22.62 8.32
C THR A 257 -7.18 22.02 8.96
N ILE A 258 -7.33 20.68 8.91
CA ILE A 258 -8.49 19.92 9.40
C ILE A 258 -8.04 19.03 10.56
N ASN A 259 -8.83 18.95 11.61
CA ASN A 259 -8.57 18.04 12.72
C ASN A 259 -9.45 16.76 12.61
N PRO A 260 -9.10 15.67 13.33
CA PRO A 260 -9.81 14.39 13.24
C PRO A 260 -11.29 14.40 13.64
N PHE A 261 -11.80 15.50 14.20
CA PHE A 261 -13.20 15.63 14.64
C PHE A 261 -14.06 16.48 13.70
N GLU A 262 -13.49 17.00 12.64
CA GLU A 262 -14.18 17.74 11.57
C GLU A 262 -14.50 16.86 10.38
#